data_b375b17a48a7c8a29f0686bc0db8dcdd
#
_entry.id   b375b17a48a7c8a29f0686bc0db8dcdd
#
_cell.length_a   1.000
_cell.length_b   1.000
_cell.length_c   1.000
_cell.angle_alpha   90.00
_cell.angle_beta   90.00
_cell.angle_gamma   90.00
#
_symmetry.space_group_name_H-M   'P 1'
#
loop_
_entity.id
_entity.type
_entity.pdbx_description
1 polymer ?
#
loop_
_entity_poly.entity_id
_entity_poly.type
_entity_poly.pdbx_seq_one_letter_code
_entity_poly.pdbx_strand_id
1 'polypeptide(L)'
;FTGFGTVSGVTAYTWRIGASLFFEIRFVTGTTTGTEARIGLRHNPGSGEVDVTSASTYPTLQVIGNGQNASNTANYPALIEASKTYFCVGVQSVGVSGGLAKAQGSTISGNAVAVSFSGAVRIQGW
;
A
#
# COMPACT_ATOMS: atom_id res chain seq x y z
N PHE A 1 0.85 -7.69 5.43
CA PHE A 1 -0.51 -7.21 5.13
C PHE A 1 -1.31 -7.08 6.42
N THR A 2 -1.98 -5.95 6.64
CA THR A 2 -2.88 -5.72 7.78
C THR A 2 -4.22 -5.24 7.24
N GLY A 3 -5.33 -5.61 7.90
CA GLY A 3 -6.69 -5.26 7.47
C GLY A 3 -7.29 -6.17 6.40
N PHE A 4 -6.47 -6.90 5.66
CA PHE A 4 -6.90 -7.75 4.53
C PHE A 4 -7.09 -9.23 4.90
N GLY A 5 -6.95 -9.60 6.17
CA GLY A 5 -6.99 -10.99 6.62
C GLY A 5 -5.79 -11.80 6.13
N THR A 6 -5.94 -13.12 6.06
CA THR A 6 -4.93 -14.01 5.49
C THR A 6 -4.98 -13.92 3.98
N VAL A 7 -4.04 -13.19 3.37
CA VAL A 7 -3.98 -13.01 1.92
C VAL A 7 -3.43 -14.26 1.22
N SER A 8 -3.79 -14.42 -0.05
CA SER A 8 -3.31 -15.52 -0.91
C SER A 8 -2.98 -14.99 -2.31
N GLY A 9 -2.33 -15.83 -3.14
CA GLY A 9 -2.00 -15.47 -4.52
C GLY A 9 -1.14 -14.20 -4.63
N VAL A 10 -0.25 -13.97 -3.67
CA VAL A 10 0.60 -12.78 -3.64
C VAL A 10 1.62 -12.84 -4.79
N THR A 11 1.60 -11.80 -5.61
CA THR A 11 2.64 -11.51 -6.60
C THR A 11 3.13 -10.09 -6.33
N ALA A 12 4.42 -9.94 -6.08
CA ALA A 12 5.03 -8.66 -5.79
C ALA A 12 6.32 -8.49 -6.60
N TYR A 13 6.42 -7.38 -7.29
CA TYR A 13 7.62 -6.95 -7.99
C TYR A 13 8.11 -5.65 -7.38
N THR A 14 9.40 -5.59 -7.12
CA THR A 14 10.05 -4.37 -6.65
C THR A 14 11.34 -4.14 -7.40
N TRP A 15 11.63 -2.88 -7.72
CA TRP A 15 12.90 -2.49 -8.32
C TRP A 15 13.33 -1.13 -7.81
N ARG A 16 14.63 -0.94 -7.73
CA ARG A 16 15.25 0.29 -7.26
C ARG A 16 15.69 1.16 -8.44
N ILE A 17 15.35 2.45 -8.38
CA ILE A 17 15.92 3.46 -9.26
C ILE A 17 16.39 4.63 -8.37
N GLY A 18 17.71 4.81 -8.25
CA GLY A 18 18.28 5.81 -7.36
C GLY A 18 17.83 5.59 -5.91
N ALA A 19 17.25 6.62 -5.30
CA ALA A 19 16.74 6.59 -3.92
C ALA A 19 15.29 6.10 -3.81
N SER A 20 14.70 5.59 -4.88
CA SER A 20 13.29 5.19 -4.91
C SER A 20 13.12 3.69 -5.12
N LEU A 21 12.19 3.11 -4.35
CA LEU A 21 11.63 1.79 -4.56
C LEU A 21 10.36 1.93 -5.39
N PHE A 22 10.33 1.29 -6.54
CA PHE A 22 9.13 1.07 -7.33
C PHE A 22 8.53 -0.27 -6.94
N PHE A 23 7.21 -0.35 -6.89
CA PHE A 23 6.51 -1.57 -6.53
C PHE A 23 5.26 -1.80 -7.39
N GLU A 24 5.00 -3.05 -7.64
CA GLU A 24 3.74 -3.57 -8.15
C GLU A 24 3.39 -4.78 -7.31
N ILE A 25 2.19 -4.81 -6.73
CA ILE A 25 1.75 -5.88 -5.86
C ILE A 25 0.31 -6.27 -6.18
N ARG A 26 0.06 -7.57 -6.22
CA ARG A 26 -1.27 -8.15 -6.40
C ARG A 26 -1.47 -9.28 -5.40
N PHE A 27 -2.66 -9.38 -4.86
CA PHE A 27 -3.04 -10.44 -3.92
C PHE A 27 -4.55 -10.62 -3.89
N VAL A 28 -5.00 -11.73 -3.31
CA VAL A 28 -6.41 -11.98 -2.99
C VAL A 28 -6.60 -11.82 -1.49
N THR A 29 -7.58 -11.03 -1.09
CA THR A 29 -7.91 -10.80 0.32
C THR A 29 -8.43 -12.06 0.99
N GLY A 30 -8.14 -12.23 2.27
CA GLY A 30 -8.85 -13.14 3.15
C GLY A 30 -10.11 -12.49 3.72
N THR A 31 -10.43 -12.78 4.99
CA THR A 31 -11.50 -12.08 5.72
C THR A 31 -11.04 -10.68 6.10
N THR A 32 -11.54 -9.68 5.40
CA THR A 32 -11.17 -8.28 5.65
C THR A 32 -11.75 -7.79 6.99
N THR A 33 -11.05 -6.86 7.61
CA THR A 33 -11.37 -6.38 8.96
C THR A 33 -11.50 -4.86 9.03
N GLY A 34 -12.05 -4.36 10.15
CA GLY A 34 -12.09 -2.94 10.48
C GLY A 34 -10.74 -2.34 10.88
N THR A 35 -9.64 -3.07 10.71
CA THR A 35 -8.28 -2.57 10.96
C THR A 35 -7.76 -1.78 9.76
N GLU A 36 -6.93 -0.78 10.02
CA GLU A 36 -6.28 0.03 8.97
C GLU A 36 -5.58 -0.88 7.93
N ALA A 37 -5.85 -0.63 6.66
CA ALA A 37 -5.27 -1.36 5.55
C ALA A 37 -3.81 -0.96 5.33
N ARG A 38 -2.87 -1.88 5.58
CA ARG A 38 -1.43 -1.67 5.46
C ARG A 38 -0.76 -2.75 4.63
N ILE A 39 0.22 -2.36 3.84
CA ILE A 39 1.06 -3.26 3.04
C ILE A 39 2.52 -2.93 3.33
N GLY A 40 3.29 -3.92 3.76
CA GLY A 40 4.72 -3.75 4.08
C GLY A 40 5.54 -3.35 2.86
N LEU A 41 6.50 -2.46 3.07
CA LEU A 41 7.49 -2.08 2.06
C LEU A 41 8.64 -3.07 2.13
N ARG A 42 8.82 -3.85 1.07
CA ARG A 42 9.88 -4.86 0.97
C ARG A 42 10.59 -4.77 -0.35
N HIS A 43 11.86 -5.07 -0.32
CA HIS A 43 12.69 -5.13 -1.52
C HIS A 43 13.53 -6.41 -1.52
N ASN A 44 13.65 -7.03 -2.68
CA ASN A 44 14.52 -8.19 -2.87
C ASN A 44 15.73 -7.79 -3.72
N PRO A 45 16.89 -7.50 -3.09
CA PRO A 45 18.11 -7.16 -3.83
C PRO A 45 18.86 -8.38 -4.41
N GLY A 46 18.21 -9.56 -4.47
CA GLY A 46 18.83 -10.81 -4.92
C GLY A 46 19.38 -11.70 -3.82
N SER A 47 19.43 -11.24 -2.58
CA SER A 47 19.91 -11.99 -1.40
C SER A 47 18.79 -12.32 -0.39
N GLY A 48 17.55 -12.13 -0.78
CA GLY A 48 16.36 -12.30 0.05
C GLY A 48 15.58 -11.00 0.24
N GLU A 49 14.34 -11.16 0.70
CA GLU A 49 13.44 -10.03 0.91
C GLU A 49 13.83 -9.28 2.19
N VAL A 50 13.98 -7.96 2.10
CA VAL A 50 14.29 -7.08 3.23
C VAL A 50 13.23 -6.00 3.39
N ASP A 51 12.90 -5.68 4.64
CA ASP A 51 12.04 -4.54 4.96
C ASP A 51 12.82 -3.25 4.71
N VAL A 52 12.16 -2.28 4.09
CA VAL A 52 12.74 -0.95 3.83
C VAL A 52 11.88 0.14 4.47
N THR A 53 12.52 1.24 4.84
CA THR A 53 11.88 2.36 5.53
C THR A 53 11.74 3.55 4.59
N SER A 54 10.55 4.12 4.52
CA SER A 54 10.30 5.35 3.75
C SER A 54 11.15 6.51 4.26
N ALA A 55 11.53 7.42 3.35
CA ALA A 55 12.31 8.60 3.72
C ALA A 55 11.63 9.45 4.79
N SER A 56 12.43 10.03 5.69
CA SER A 56 11.94 10.89 6.78
C SER A 56 11.38 12.24 6.30
N THR A 57 11.62 12.59 5.02
CA THR A 57 11.19 13.85 4.42
C THR A 57 9.75 13.84 3.91
N TYR A 58 9.04 12.72 3.98
CA TYR A 58 7.64 12.68 3.59
C TYR A 58 6.78 13.54 4.52
N PRO A 59 5.79 14.26 3.97
CA PRO A 59 4.77 14.92 4.79
C PRO A 59 3.90 13.90 5.52
N THR A 60 3.02 14.35 6.39
CA THR A 60 2.20 13.48 7.26
C THR A 60 1.41 12.42 6.49
N LEU A 61 0.98 12.72 5.28
CA LEU A 61 0.30 11.75 4.41
C LEU A 61 0.46 12.17 2.96
N GLN A 62 1.08 11.32 2.15
CA GLN A 62 1.31 11.59 0.74
C GLN A 62 0.94 10.40 -0.13
N VAL A 63 0.35 10.67 -1.30
CA VAL A 63 0.09 9.64 -2.32
C VAL A 63 1.40 9.24 -2.97
N ILE A 64 1.67 7.94 -2.98
CA ILE A 64 2.84 7.32 -3.63
C ILE A 64 2.46 6.37 -4.76
N GLY A 65 1.18 6.15 -4.96
CA GLY A 65 0.67 5.25 -5.98
C GLY A 65 -0.83 5.04 -5.85
N ASN A 66 -1.34 4.11 -6.62
CA ASN A 66 -2.75 3.77 -6.66
C ASN A 66 -2.96 2.26 -6.71
N GLY A 67 -4.15 1.84 -6.33
CA GLY A 67 -4.60 0.47 -6.46
C GLY A 67 -6.07 0.36 -6.82
N GLN A 68 -6.46 -0.84 -7.17
CA GLN A 68 -7.82 -1.19 -7.54
C GLN A 68 -8.21 -2.51 -6.91
N ASN A 69 -9.49 -2.67 -6.69
CA ASN A 69 -10.07 -3.94 -6.33
C ASN A 69 -10.91 -4.47 -7.53
N ALA A 70 -10.88 -5.78 -7.75
CA ALA A 70 -11.52 -6.39 -8.91
C ALA A 70 -13.06 -6.44 -8.84
N SER A 71 -13.66 -6.20 -7.66
CA SER A 71 -15.11 -6.22 -7.48
C SER A 71 -15.78 -4.89 -7.84
N ASN A 72 -15.03 -3.82 -7.77
CA ASN A 72 -15.48 -2.50 -8.16
C ASN A 72 -14.34 -1.78 -8.90
N THR A 73 -14.65 -0.82 -9.70
CA THR A 73 -13.66 -0.03 -10.44
C THR A 73 -13.12 1.15 -9.62
N ALA A 74 -13.32 1.13 -8.28
CA ALA A 74 -12.86 2.18 -7.41
C ALA A 74 -11.33 2.20 -7.33
N ASN A 75 -10.77 3.39 -7.37
CA ASN A 75 -9.36 3.65 -7.26
C ASN A 75 -9.02 4.05 -5.82
N TYR A 76 -8.04 3.39 -5.24
CA TYR A 76 -7.61 3.59 -3.87
C TYR A 76 -6.17 4.12 -3.84
N PRO A 77 -5.91 5.31 -3.30
CA PRO A 77 -4.54 5.82 -3.21
C PRO A 77 -3.71 4.99 -2.23
N ALA A 78 -2.47 4.70 -2.62
CA ALA A 78 -1.44 4.22 -1.70
C ALA A 78 -0.82 5.44 -1.00
N LEU A 79 -0.84 5.44 0.33
CA LEU A 79 -0.47 6.58 1.17
C LEU A 79 0.73 6.25 2.03
N ILE A 80 1.72 7.14 2.06
CA ILE A 80 2.92 7.00 2.89
C ILE A 80 3.04 8.13 3.90
N GLU A 81 3.61 7.80 5.05
CA GLU A 81 4.09 8.74 6.06
C GLU A 81 5.59 8.56 6.24
N ALA A 82 6.23 9.55 6.84
CA ALA A 82 7.67 9.52 7.13
C ALA A 82 8.06 8.34 8.01
N SER A 83 9.20 7.74 7.69
CA SER A 83 9.86 6.69 8.50
C SER A 83 8.97 5.46 8.76
N LYS A 84 8.11 5.08 7.80
CA LYS A 84 7.31 3.85 7.87
C LYS A 84 7.91 2.72 7.03
N THR A 85 7.72 1.51 7.49
CA THR A 85 8.07 0.27 6.77
C THR A 85 6.87 -0.31 5.99
N TYR A 86 5.81 0.46 5.87
CA TYR A 86 4.58 0.09 5.16
C TYR A 86 3.92 1.33 4.56
N PHE A 87 3.11 1.14 3.55
CA PHE A 87 2.15 2.14 3.11
C PHE A 87 0.73 1.75 3.54
N CYS A 88 -0.11 2.76 3.74
CA CYS A 88 -1.53 2.59 4.02
C CYS A 88 -2.33 2.69 2.73
N VAL A 89 -3.48 2.06 2.70
CA VAL A 89 -4.46 2.30 1.63
C VAL A 89 -5.42 3.39 2.08
N GLY A 90 -5.70 4.32 1.18
CA GLY A 90 -6.56 5.46 1.46
C GLY A 90 -7.88 5.44 0.74
N VAL A 91 -8.74 6.32 1.18
CA VAL A 91 -9.97 6.74 0.49
C VAL A 91 -10.03 8.25 0.44
N GLN A 92 -10.68 8.78 -0.58
CA GLN A 92 -11.00 10.19 -0.60
C GLN A 92 -12.17 10.45 0.36
N SER A 93 -11.96 11.31 1.33
CA SER A 93 -13.02 11.74 2.24
C SER A 93 -14.02 12.60 1.51
N VAL A 94 -15.30 12.28 1.63
CA VAL A 94 -16.39 13.07 1.05
C VAL A 94 -16.77 14.17 2.05
N GLY A 95 -16.53 15.43 1.72
CA GLY A 95 -16.89 16.56 2.58
C GLY A 95 -16.26 17.87 2.13
N VAL A 96 -16.62 18.96 2.82
CA VAL A 96 -16.19 20.35 2.49
C VAL A 96 -14.65 20.53 2.56
N SER A 97 -13.95 19.62 3.22
CA SER A 97 -12.49 19.61 3.33
C SER A 97 -11.86 18.43 2.59
N GLY A 98 -12.55 17.84 1.60
CA GLY A 98 -12.18 16.64 0.86
C GLY A 98 -10.70 16.28 0.90
N GLY A 99 -10.27 15.55 1.94
CA GLY A 99 -8.90 15.13 2.16
C GLY A 99 -8.74 13.63 2.00
N LEU A 100 -7.50 13.18 1.93
CA LEU A 100 -7.17 11.77 1.98
C LEU A 100 -7.27 11.26 3.42
N ALA A 101 -7.92 10.12 3.60
CA ALA A 101 -7.99 9.42 4.88
C ALA A 101 -7.49 7.99 4.72
N LYS A 102 -6.86 7.45 5.77
CA LYS A 102 -6.50 6.02 5.82
C LYS A 102 -7.77 5.18 5.93
N ALA A 103 -7.84 4.12 5.17
CA ALA A 103 -9.01 3.25 5.12
C ALA A 103 -8.79 1.94 5.89
N GLN A 104 -9.88 1.33 6.29
CA GLN A 104 -9.91 -0.03 6.83
C GLN A 104 -9.94 -1.05 5.69
N GLY A 105 -9.45 -2.26 5.93
CA GLY A 105 -9.46 -3.33 4.92
C GLY A 105 -10.85 -3.64 4.40
N SER A 106 -11.85 -3.68 5.27
CA SER A 106 -13.26 -3.90 4.91
C SER A 106 -13.89 -2.76 4.09
N THR A 107 -13.30 -1.56 4.12
CA THR A 107 -13.72 -0.43 3.27
C THR A 107 -13.16 -0.56 1.85
N ILE A 108 -11.95 -1.13 1.73
CA ILE A 108 -11.26 -1.30 0.45
C ILE A 108 -11.82 -2.47 -0.34
N SER A 109 -12.10 -3.58 0.34
CA SER A 109 -12.42 -4.84 -0.33
C SER A 109 -13.34 -5.71 0.51
N GLY A 110 -14.13 -6.55 -0.16
CA GLY A 110 -14.77 -7.71 0.43
C GLY A 110 -13.80 -8.86 0.64
N ASN A 111 -14.32 -10.01 1.04
CA ASN A 111 -13.55 -11.24 1.20
C ASN A 111 -13.29 -11.91 -0.14
N ALA A 112 -12.14 -12.56 -0.27
CA ALA A 112 -11.73 -13.32 -1.47
C ALA A 112 -11.74 -12.49 -2.76
N VAL A 113 -11.34 -11.23 -2.69
CA VAL A 113 -11.30 -10.30 -3.82
C VAL A 113 -9.85 -10.02 -4.21
N ALA A 114 -9.57 -10.04 -5.50
CA ALA A 114 -8.25 -9.63 -6.01
C ALA A 114 -8.07 -8.12 -5.90
N VAL A 115 -6.93 -7.71 -5.36
CA VAL A 115 -6.54 -6.31 -5.17
C VAL A 115 -5.14 -6.12 -5.74
N SER A 116 -4.90 -4.98 -6.38
CA SER A 116 -3.58 -4.62 -6.92
C SER A 116 -3.21 -3.19 -6.55
N PHE A 117 -1.93 -2.96 -6.32
CA PHE A 117 -1.35 -1.63 -6.09
C PHE A 117 -0.07 -1.47 -6.88
N SER A 118 0.20 -0.26 -7.35
CA SER A 118 1.48 0.13 -7.94
C SER A 118 1.87 1.54 -7.53
N GLY A 119 3.16 1.81 -7.45
CA GLY A 119 3.65 3.12 -7.06
C GLY A 119 5.15 3.20 -6.88
N ALA A 120 5.59 4.32 -6.31
CA ALA A 120 6.99 4.56 -6.00
C ALA A 120 7.13 5.32 -4.67
N VAL A 121 8.14 4.96 -3.90
CA VAL A 121 8.42 5.56 -2.59
C VAL A 121 9.92 5.80 -2.42
N ARG A 122 10.31 6.96 -1.90
CA ARG A 122 11.70 7.22 -1.53
C ARG A 122 12.04 6.45 -0.26
N ILE A 123 13.20 5.80 -0.27
CA ILE A 123 13.66 4.96 0.84
C ILE A 123 14.79 5.66 1.58
N GLN A 124 14.77 5.54 2.90
CA GLN A 124 15.80 6.09 3.78
C GLN A 124 17.13 5.37 3.57
N GLY A 125 18.18 6.14 3.38
CA GLY A 125 19.54 5.60 3.21
C GLY A 125 19.87 5.08 1.80
N TRP A 126 19.01 5.31 0.83
CA TRP A 126 19.25 4.92 -0.58
C TRP A 126 19.75 6.09 -1.43
#